data_c22f7b3a5f8085285a38c2bbf5d47008
#
_entry.id   c22f7b3a5f8085285a38c2bbf5d47008
#
_cell.length_a   1.000
_cell.length_b   1.000
_cell.length_c   1.000
_cell.angle_alpha   90.00
_cell.angle_beta   90.00
_cell.angle_gamma   90.00
#
_symmetry.space_group_name_H-M   'P 1'
#
loop_
_entity.id
_entity.type
_entity.pdbx_description
1 polymer ?
#
loop_
_entity_poly.entity_id
_entity_poly.type
_entity_poly.pdbx_seq_one_letter_code
_entity_poly.pdbx_strand_id
1 'polypeptide(L)'
;MSIQAVSHVAVGVRDMETALGFYRDVLGLRVTADKVEEFSQGPGQPPAQRRAVYLRYQDGPHESFIVLDQQITNEIKGQPAQLFQMGVHHFAFWVDDIDGMMQRVRDAGVTVLMGGGDGPGADTTMYGEPAGGFVRSVFLQDPEGNYVQLDQRA
;
A
#
# COMPACT_ATOMS: atom_id res chain seq x y z
N MET A 1 -25.39 0.02 13.93
CA MET A 1 -24.01 -0.48 13.72
C MET A 1 -23.53 0.01 12.37
N SER A 2 -22.34 0.57 12.29
CA SER A 2 -21.77 1.11 11.04
C SER A 2 -20.30 0.71 10.91
N ILE A 3 -19.86 0.51 9.66
CA ILE A 3 -18.44 0.40 9.33
C ILE A 3 -17.85 1.80 9.47
N GLN A 4 -16.71 1.93 10.15
CA GLN A 4 -16.05 3.21 10.40
C GLN A 4 -14.91 3.47 9.41
N ALA A 5 -14.14 2.45 9.09
CA ALA A 5 -12.98 2.53 8.18
C ALA A 5 -12.53 1.14 7.74
N VAL A 6 -11.62 1.08 6.78
CA VAL A 6 -10.81 -0.11 6.52
C VAL A 6 -9.73 -0.17 7.59
N SER A 7 -9.67 -1.26 8.38
CA SER A 7 -8.70 -1.35 9.47
C SER A 7 -7.27 -1.58 8.97
N HIS A 8 -7.10 -2.42 7.95
CA HIS A 8 -5.79 -2.67 7.36
C HIS A 8 -5.88 -3.27 5.95
N VAL A 9 -4.78 -3.18 5.24
CA VAL A 9 -4.53 -3.92 4.01
C VAL A 9 -3.31 -4.82 4.25
N ALA A 10 -3.44 -6.11 3.92
CA ALA A 10 -2.34 -7.07 3.94
C ALA A 10 -1.75 -7.22 2.54
N VAL A 11 -0.44 -7.07 2.43
CA VAL A 11 0.31 -7.17 1.18
C VAL A 11 1.34 -8.29 1.31
N GLY A 12 1.17 -9.35 0.53
CA GLY A 12 2.14 -10.43 0.45
C GLY A 12 3.39 -9.99 -0.31
N VAL A 13 4.58 -10.27 0.24
CA VAL A 13 5.85 -9.88 -0.36
C VAL A 13 6.80 -11.07 -0.42
N ARG A 14 7.67 -11.10 -1.44
CA ARG A 14 8.72 -12.11 -1.60
C ARG A 14 9.98 -11.72 -0.84
N ASP A 15 10.30 -10.43 -0.84
CA ASP A 15 11.46 -9.87 -0.16
C ASP A 15 11.05 -8.69 0.73
N MET A 16 11.14 -8.89 2.03
CA MET A 16 10.71 -7.89 3.02
C MET A 16 11.55 -6.62 2.98
N GLU A 17 12.86 -6.73 2.78
CA GLU A 17 13.74 -5.55 2.79
C GLU A 17 13.49 -4.68 1.56
N THR A 18 13.30 -5.28 0.40
CA THR A 18 12.92 -4.57 -0.83
C THR A 18 11.56 -3.88 -0.67
N ALA A 19 10.58 -4.56 -0.07
CA ALA A 19 9.28 -3.96 0.21
C ALA A 19 9.37 -2.80 1.21
N LEU A 20 10.18 -2.94 2.27
CA LEU A 20 10.43 -1.86 3.24
C LEU A 20 11.10 -0.64 2.59
N GLY A 21 12.00 -0.85 1.63
CA GLY A 21 12.58 0.22 0.82
C GLY A 21 11.50 1.08 0.14
N PHE A 22 10.43 0.48 -0.34
CA PHE A 22 9.31 1.21 -0.93
C PHE A 22 8.38 1.80 0.14
N TYR A 23 7.79 0.95 0.99
CA TYR A 23 6.73 1.39 1.90
C TYR A 23 7.23 2.30 3.04
N ARG A 24 8.40 1.99 3.62
CA ARG A 24 9.01 2.77 4.69
C ARG A 24 9.80 3.96 4.15
N ASP A 25 10.72 3.71 3.21
CA ASP A 25 11.75 4.70 2.85
C ASP A 25 11.24 5.68 1.78
N VAL A 26 10.46 5.22 0.79
CA VAL A 26 9.88 6.09 -0.24
C VAL A 26 8.55 6.68 0.23
N LEU A 27 7.57 5.85 0.63
CA LEU A 27 6.26 6.36 1.04
C LEU A 27 6.27 6.99 2.45
N GLY A 28 7.27 6.71 3.29
CA GLY A 28 7.40 7.32 4.60
C GLY A 28 6.54 6.69 5.68
N LEU A 29 6.06 5.46 5.47
CA LEU A 29 5.30 4.76 6.50
C LEU A 29 6.23 4.34 7.66
N ARG A 30 5.71 4.42 8.88
CA ARG A 30 6.47 4.08 10.07
C ARG A 30 6.24 2.63 10.49
N VAL A 31 7.32 1.86 10.64
CA VAL A 31 7.27 0.51 11.22
C VAL A 31 6.91 0.61 12.70
N THR A 32 5.83 -0.06 13.10
CA THR A 32 5.37 -0.12 14.50
C THR A 32 5.59 -1.50 15.12
N ALA A 33 5.70 -2.53 14.31
CA ALA A 33 6.09 -3.86 14.74
C ALA A 33 6.74 -4.63 13.57
N ASP A 34 7.74 -5.43 13.87
CA ASP A 34 8.38 -6.38 12.96
C ASP A 34 8.59 -7.68 13.74
N LYS A 35 7.92 -8.75 13.34
CA LYS A 35 7.93 -9.99 14.11
C LYS A 35 7.65 -11.20 13.24
N VAL A 36 8.16 -12.34 13.70
CA VAL A 36 7.76 -13.65 13.18
C VAL A 36 6.53 -14.11 13.94
N GLU A 37 5.51 -14.47 13.19
CA GLU A 37 4.23 -15.00 13.72
C GLU A 37 4.02 -16.43 13.26
N GLU A 38 3.50 -17.25 14.18
CA GLU A 38 3.04 -18.61 13.88
C GLU A 38 1.51 -18.65 13.75
N PHE A 39 1.03 -19.44 12.83
CA PHE A 39 -0.40 -19.66 12.66
C PHE A 39 -0.71 -21.12 12.31
N SER A 40 -1.84 -21.61 12.80
CA SER A 40 -2.29 -22.96 12.53
C SER A 40 -2.74 -23.12 11.08
N GLN A 41 -2.32 -24.20 10.45
CA GLN A 41 -2.76 -24.57 9.09
C GLN A 41 -3.92 -25.58 9.13
N GLY A 42 -4.38 -25.95 10.33
CA GLY A 42 -5.46 -26.92 10.54
C GLY A 42 -5.00 -28.18 11.30
N PRO A 43 -5.94 -29.06 11.66
CA PRO A 43 -5.63 -30.27 12.42
C PRO A 43 -4.61 -31.17 11.71
N GLY A 44 -3.56 -31.56 12.43
CA GLY A 44 -2.53 -32.48 11.93
C GLY A 44 -1.50 -31.85 10.99
N GLN A 45 -1.58 -30.54 10.71
CA GLN A 45 -0.56 -29.81 9.95
C GLN A 45 0.40 -29.11 10.91
N PRO A 46 1.70 -29.01 10.58
CA PRO A 46 2.63 -28.20 11.34
C PRO A 46 2.23 -26.72 11.24
N PRO A 47 2.52 -25.90 12.26
CA PRO A 47 2.27 -24.46 12.16
C PRO A 47 3.09 -23.84 11.03
N ALA A 48 2.53 -22.86 10.34
CA ALA A 48 3.25 -22.04 9.41
C ALA A 48 3.77 -20.77 10.08
N GLN A 49 4.85 -20.21 9.54
CA GLN A 49 5.46 -18.99 10.01
C GLN A 49 5.49 -17.94 8.90
N ARG A 50 5.26 -16.70 9.29
CA ARG A 50 5.45 -15.51 8.45
C ARG A 50 6.22 -14.44 9.20
N ARG A 51 6.99 -13.62 8.49
CA ARG A 51 7.44 -12.32 9.01
C ARG A 51 6.36 -11.30 8.68
N ALA A 52 5.81 -10.66 9.69
CA ALA A 52 4.79 -9.63 9.57
C ALA A 52 5.36 -8.30 10.02
N VAL A 53 5.36 -7.29 9.13
CA VAL A 53 5.79 -5.93 9.43
C VAL A 53 4.59 -5.00 9.33
N TYR A 54 4.28 -4.33 10.43
CA TYR A 54 3.14 -3.43 10.56
C TYR A 54 3.60 -1.99 10.36
N LEU A 55 3.00 -1.32 9.40
CA LEU A 55 3.37 0.03 8.96
C LEU A 55 2.18 0.97 9.12
N ARG A 56 2.41 2.14 9.76
CA ARG A 56 1.37 3.13 9.99
C ARG A 56 1.72 4.47 9.36
N TYR A 57 0.72 5.17 8.90
CA TYR A 57 0.80 6.53 8.37
C TYR A 57 0.26 7.58 9.35
N GLN A 58 -0.47 7.16 10.40
CA GLN A 58 -0.98 8.01 11.47
C GLN A 58 -0.70 7.41 12.84
N ASP A 59 -0.70 8.24 13.86
CA ASP A 59 -0.64 7.85 15.27
C ASP A 59 -2.03 7.69 15.84
N GLY A 60 -2.23 6.67 16.65
CA GLY A 60 -3.48 6.42 17.36
C GLY A 60 -3.74 4.94 17.60
N PRO A 61 -4.53 4.63 18.64
CA PRO A 61 -4.90 3.27 18.95
C PRO A 61 -5.94 2.80 17.96
N HIS A 62 -6.03 2.19 17.07
CA HIS A 62 -7.06 1.75 16.10
C HIS A 62 -7.00 2.46 14.75
N GLU A 63 -5.92 3.22 14.47
CA GLU A 63 -5.72 3.75 13.14
C GLU A 63 -5.43 2.64 12.13
N SER A 64 -5.86 2.86 10.89
CA SER A 64 -5.63 1.94 9.79
C SER A 64 -4.14 1.76 9.50
N PHE A 65 -3.74 0.60 8.99
CA PHE A 65 -2.34 0.28 8.73
C PHE A 65 -2.16 -0.65 7.52
N ILE A 66 -0.93 -0.76 7.06
CA ILE A 66 -0.49 -1.79 6.12
C ILE A 66 0.24 -2.88 6.91
N VAL A 67 0.02 -4.14 6.58
CA VAL A 67 0.88 -5.23 7.01
C VAL A 67 1.55 -5.86 5.80
N LEU A 68 2.88 -5.84 5.79
CA LEU A 68 3.67 -6.62 4.85
C LEU A 68 3.83 -8.03 5.40
N ASP A 69 3.59 -9.02 4.57
CA ASP A 69 3.50 -10.43 4.95
C ASP A 69 4.43 -11.27 4.07
N GLN A 70 5.53 -11.73 4.65
CA GLN A 70 6.46 -12.64 3.97
C GLN A 70 6.35 -14.04 4.56
N GLN A 71 5.96 -15.01 3.72
CA GLN A 71 5.92 -16.40 4.13
C GLN A 71 7.34 -16.93 4.37
N ILE A 72 7.54 -17.66 5.49
CA ILE A 72 8.82 -18.27 5.87
C ILE A 72 8.82 -19.77 5.59
N THR A 73 7.78 -20.46 6.04
CA THR A 73 7.72 -21.94 5.96
C THR A 73 6.99 -22.44 4.74
N ASN A 74 6.07 -21.67 4.20
CA ASN A 74 5.30 -22.04 3.03
C ASN A 74 5.86 -21.44 1.74
N GLU A 75 5.62 -22.11 0.62
CA GLU A 75 5.86 -21.53 -0.70
C GLU A 75 5.06 -20.24 -0.88
N ILE A 76 5.71 -19.21 -1.40
CA ILE A 76 5.05 -17.95 -1.77
C ILE A 76 4.27 -18.19 -3.07
N LYS A 77 2.96 -17.98 -3.02
CA LYS A 77 2.04 -18.22 -4.14
C LYS A 77 1.37 -16.93 -4.58
N GLY A 78 0.95 -16.94 -5.83
CA GLY A 78 0.19 -15.85 -6.42
C GLY A 78 1.03 -14.88 -7.23
N GLN A 79 0.33 -13.94 -7.84
CA GLN A 79 0.85 -12.84 -8.63
C GLN A 79 0.09 -11.57 -8.23
N PRO A 80 0.69 -10.39 -8.35
CA PRO A 80 -0.02 -9.14 -8.17
C PRO A 80 -1.23 -9.05 -9.10
N ALA A 81 -2.31 -8.47 -8.59
CA ALA A 81 -3.49 -8.22 -9.39
C ALA A 81 -3.18 -7.25 -10.54
N GLN A 82 -3.80 -7.43 -11.69
CA GLN A 82 -3.75 -6.47 -12.79
C GLN A 82 -4.79 -5.38 -12.57
N LEU A 83 -4.50 -4.14 -12.99
CA LEU A 83 -5.50 -3.07 -12.94
C LEU A 83 -6.78 -3.47 -13.68
N PHE A 84 -7.91 -3.14 -13.07
CA PHE A 84 -9.26 -3.37 -13.60
C PHE A 84 -9.68 -4.84 -13.70
N GLN A 85 -8.89 -5.78 -13.18
CA GLN A 85 -9.38 -7.15 -13.03
C GLN A 85 -10.38 -7.27 -11.87
N MET A 86 -11.11 -8.36 -11.86
CA MET A 86 -12.02 -8.67 -10.75
C MET A 86 -11.25 -8.89 -9.44
N GLY A 87 -11.76 -8.35 -8.34
CA GLY A 87 -11.15 -8.42 -7.01
C GLY A 87 -10.46 -7.12 -6.61
N VAL A 88 -9.70 -7.15 -5.54
CA VAL A 88 -8.89 -6.01 -5.09
C VAL A 88 -7.67 -5.92 -6.00
N HIS A 89 -7.58 -4.86 -6.79
CA HIS A 89 -6.49 -4.66 -7.76
C HIS A 89 -5.58 -3.47 -7.45
N HIS A 90 -5.98 -2.58 -6.54
CA HIS A 90 -5.13 -1.51 -6.00
C HIS A 90 -5.68 -1.05 -4.66
N PHE A 91 -4.91 -0.28 -3.95
CA PHE A 91 -5.32 0.51 -2.79
C PHE A 91 -4.69 1.90 -2.87
N ALA A 92 -5.28 2.88 -2.18
CA ALA A 92 -4.88 4.27 -2.28
C ALA A 92 -4.56 4.86 -0.90
N PHE A 93 -3.62 5.81 -0.87
CA PHE A 93 -3.31 6.66 0.27
C PHE A 93 -3.70 8.10 -0.02
N TRP A 94 -4.32 8.76 0.95
CA TRP A 94 -4.38 10.20 0.96
C TRP A 94 -3.02 10.78 1.31
N VAL A 95 -2.54 11.73 0.52
CA VAL A 95 -1.31 12.48 0.78
C VAL A 95 -1.62 13.98 0.81
N ASP A 96 -0.82 14.73 1.54
CA ASP A 96 -0.93 16.18 1.67
C ASP A 96 -0.07 16.95 0.65
N ASP A 97 0.99 16.31 0.14
CA ASP A 97 1.91 16.88 -0.86
C ASP A 97 2.27 15.82 -1.91
N ILE A 98 1.48 15.74 -2.98
CA ILE A 98 1.73 14.78 -4.06
C ILE A 98 2.98 15.14 -4.88
N ASP A 99 3.32 16.42 -5.02
CA ASP A 99 4.49 16.85 -5.80
C ASP A 99 5.79 16.47 -5.06
N GLY A 100 5.87 16.72 -3.77
CA GLY A 100 6.98 16.27 -2.92
C GLY A 100 7.10 14.75 -2.86
N MET A 101 5.98 14.03 -2.79
CA MET A 101 5.98 12.57 -2.85
C MET A 101 6.48 12.07 -4.21
N MET A 102 6.06 12.68 -5.31
CA MET A 102 6.51 12.33 -6.65
C MET A 102 8.00 12.59 -6.87
N GLN A 103 8.58 13.59 -6.23
CA GLN A 103 10.03 13.78 -6.24
C GLN A 103 10.75 12.59 -5.59
N ARG A 104 10.31 12.15 -4.40
CA ARG A 104 10.87 10.97 -3.72
C ARG A 104 10.73 9.69 -4.55
N VAL A 105 9.59 9.51 -5.19
CA VAL A 105 9.28 8.38 -6.08
C VAL A 105 10.27 8.34 -7.26
N ARG A 106 10.50 9.49 -7.92
CA ARG A 106 11.45 9.61 -9.04
C ARG A 106 12.88 9.35 -8.59
N ASP A 107 13.31 9.94 -7.48
CA ASP A 107 14.67 9.78 -6.94
C ASP A 107 14.97 8.32 -6.56
N ALA A 108 13.96 7.59 -6.13
CA ALA A 108 14.06 6.17 -5.81
C ALA A 108 13.90 5.23 -7.03
N GLY A 109 13.63 5.76 -8.22
CA GLY A 109 13.43 4.97 -9.43
C GLY A 109 12.17 4.10 -9.42
N VAL A 110 11.15 4.47 -8.65
CA VAL A 110 9.88 3.73 -8.57
C VAL A 110 9.10 3.91 -9.87
N THR A 111 8.49 2.82 -10.33
CA THR A 111 7.67 2.84 -11.55
C THR A 111 6.38 3.65 -11.36
N VAL A 112 6.20 4.68 -12.17
CA VAL A 112 4.96 5.45 -12.30
C VAL A 112 4.20 4.94 -13.52
N LEU A 113 2.94 4.56 -13.32
CA LEU A 113 2.11 3.97 -14.38
C LEU A 113 1.21 4.99 -15.06
N MET A 114 0.58 5.85 -14.28
CA MET A 114 -0.29 6.91 -14.77
C MET A 114 -0.38 8.01 -13.73
N GLY A 115 -0.67 9.22 -14.19
CA GLY A 115 -0.70 10.41 -13.34
C GLY A 115 0.69 10.95 -13.06
N GLY A 116 0.77 11.85 -12.09
CA GLY A 116 2.02 12.48 -11.70
C GLY A 116 2.46 13.64 -12.58
N GLY A 117 1.56 14.21 -13.38
CA GLY A 117 1.78 15.46 -14.08
C GLY A 117 1.99 16.62 -13.11
N ASP A 118 2.77 17.63 -13.55
CA ASP A 118 3.12 18.77 -12.72
C ASP A 118 2.01 19.84 -12.70
N GLY A 119 1.78 20.39 -11.52
CA GLY A 119 0.99 21.58 -11.29
C GLY A 119 -0.50 21.37 -11.01
N PRO A 120 -1.19 22.44 -10.62
CA PRO A 120 -2.61 22.40 -10.30
C PRO A 120 -3.48 21.98 -11.49
N GLY A 121 -4.40 21.06 -11.27
CA GLY A 121 -5.32 20.54 -12.28
C GLY A 121 -4.76 19.41 -13.16
N ALA A 122 -3.48 19.05 -13.00
CA ALA A 122 -2.94 17.85 -13.63
C ALA A 122 -3.49 16.57 -12.96
N ASP A 123 -3.83 15.59 -13.80
CA ASP A 123 -4.24 14.25 -13.35
C ASP A 123 -5.40 14.23 -12.33
N THR A 124 -6.34 15.14 -12.48
CA THR A 124 -7.50 15.23 -11.59
C THR A 124 -8.57 14.20 -11.92
N THR A 125 -9.19 13.68 -10.90
CA THR A 125 -10.35 12.78 -10.99
C THR A 125 -11.43 13.19 -9.99
N MET A 126 -12.62 12.62 -10.16
CA MET A 126 -13.74 12.81 -9.23
C MET A 126 -14.22 11.44 -8.75
N TYR A 127 -14.40 11.32 -7.44
CA TYR A 127 -14.91 10.09 -6.80
C TYR A 127 -16.38 10.24 -6.34
N GLY A 128 -17.14 11.06 -7.03
CA GLY A 128 -18.52 11.35 -6.65
C GLY A 128 -18.65 12.41 -5.55
N GLU A 129 -17.59 13.19 -5.31
CA GLU A 129 -17.62 14.34 -4.42
C GLU A 129 -18.61 15.40 -4.90
N PRO A 130 -19.12 16.26 -4.02
CA PRO A 130 -19.90 17.44 -4.40
C PRO A 130 -19.16 18.33 -5.41
N ALA A 131 -19.89 19.16 -6.12
CA ALA A 131 -19.32 20.05 -7.14
C ALA A 131 -18.11 20.83 -6.59
N GLY A 132 -16.98 20.76 -7.31
CA GLY A 132 -15.71 21.36 -6.92
C GLY A 132 -14.75 20.47 -6.13
N GLY A 133 -15.16 19.26 -5.80
CA GLY A 133 -14.27 18.28 -5.17
C GLY A 133 -13.44 17.51 -6.22
N PHE A 134 -12.20 17.89 -6.41
CA PHE A 134 -11.26 17.17 -7.30
C PHE A 134 -10.18 16.48 -6.49
N VAL A 135 -9.64 15.43 -7.07
CA VAL A 135 -8.53 14.66 -6.51
C VAL A 135 -7.44 14.55 -7.57
N ARG A 136 -6.22 14.92 -7.23
CA ARG A 136 -5.04 14.60 -8.03
C ARG A 136 -4.63 13.17 -7.68
N SER A 137 -4.39 12.35 -8.70
CA SER A 137 -4.08 10.93 -8.49
C SER A 137 -2.85 10.50 -9.27
N VAL A 138 -2.07 9.60 -8.68
CA VAL A 138 -0.97 8.93 -9.35
C VAL A 138 -0.97 7.45 -9.00
N PHE A 139 -0.73 6.59 -9.99
CA PHE A 139 -0.55 5.16 -9.80
C PHE A 139 0.92 4.78 -9.88
N LEU A 140 1.38 4.10 -8.85
CA LEU A 140 2.72 3.55 -8.70
C LEU A 140 2.67 2.02 -8.73
N GLN A 141 3.82 1.43 -8.97
CA GLN A 141 4.00 0.01 -8.75
C GLN A 141 4.99 -0.22 -7.61
N ASP A 142 4.62 -1.05 -6.63
CA ASP A 142 5.54 -1.50 -5.61
C ASP A 142 6.55 -2.51 -6.19
N PRO A 143 7.59 -2.93 -5.45
CA PRO A 143 8.58 -3.88 -5.95
C PRO A 143 8.04 -5.26 -6.34
N GLU A 144 6.89 -5.66 -5.80
CA GLU A 144 6.23 -6.93 -6.16
C GLU A 144 5.36 -6.80 -7.41
N GLY A 145 5.05 -5.56 -7.82
CA GLY A 145 4.17 -5.25 -8.93
C GLY A 145 2.73 -4.92 -8.52
N ASN A 146 2.46 -4.77 -7.21
CA ASN A 146 1.15 -4.33 -6.75
C ASN A 146 0.92 -2.86 -7.09
N TYR A 147 -0.33 -2.50 -7.39
CA TYR A 147 -0.69 -1.12 -7.70
C TYR A 147 -1.02 -0.35 -6.44
N VAL A 148 -0.30 0.74 -6.23
CA VAL A 148 -0.48 1.68 -5.13
C VAL A 148 -0.83 3.04 -5.71
N GLN A 149 -1.94 3.62 -5.26
CA GLN A 149 -2.38 4.93 -5.69
C GLN A 149 -2.13 5.96 -4.60
N LEU A 150 -1.70 7.15 -4.99
CA LEU A 150 -1.60 8.30 -4.12
C LEU A 150 -2.62 9.34 -4.57
N ASP A 151 -3.38 9.86 -3.63
CA ASP A 151 -4.45 10.82 -3.86
C ASP A 151 -4.25 12.06 -3.00
N GLN A 152 -4.35 13.24 -3.62
CA GLN A 152 -4.37 14.51 -2.92
C GLN A 152 -5.65 15.26 -3.25
N ARG A 153 -6.33 15.76 -2.21
CA ARG A 153 -7.47 16.67 -2.41
C ARG A 153 -6.99 17.97 -3.04
N ALA A 154 -7.63 18.37 -4.15
CA ALA A 154 -7.30 19.57 -4.92
C ALA A 154 -8.30 20.72 -4.63
#